data_355082fa8f1281edee5b65be22fc7ce6
#
_entry.id   355082fa8f1281edee5b65be22fc7ce6
#
_cell.length_a   1.000
_cell.length_b   1.000
_cell.length_c   1.000
_cell.angle_alpha   90.00
_cell.angle_beta   90.00
_cell.angle_gamma   90.00
#
_symmetry.space_group_name_H-M   'P 1'
#
loop_
_entity.id
_entity.type
_entity.pdbx_description
1 polymer ?
#
loop_
_entity_poly.entity_id
_entity_poly.type
_entity_poly.pdbx_seq_one_letter_code
_entity_poly.pdbx_strand_id
1 'polypeptide(L)'
;MTDLFALAMPWWEFVLRAVAVYVVLLVLIRISGKRTMGQFTPFDMLLIVLLGTAVQNSLIGEDVSLLGGLLLAAVLIALNWCVAFVTSRSQRADRLIEGVPVVLARDGQLFRSVLKREMVSEDDFEEALRQNGEMTLTDVRIALLETNGEISVVKRDSDGGMPTPGGDSAANVPDKSASG
;
A
#
# COMPACT_ATOMS: atom_id res chain seq x y z
N MET A 1 -26.61 -2.40 -33.47
CA MET A 1 -25.88 -1.23 -32.92
C MET A 1 -26.63 -0.53 -31.78
N THR A 2 -27.92 -0.75 -31.64
CA THR A 2 -28.77 -0.19 -30.57
C THR A 2 -28.45 -0.80 -29.19
N ASP A 3 -27.91 -2.02 -29.13
CA ASP A 3 -27.66 -2.75 -27.88
C ASP A 3 -26.43 -2.26 -27.11
N LEU A 4 -25.51 -1.54 -27.75
CA LEU A 4 -24.32 -0.96 -27.10
C LEU A 4 -24.64 0.07 -26.01
N PHE A 5 -25.79 0.74 -26.13
CA PHE A 5 -26.24 1.79 -25.22
C PHE A 5 -27.51 1.41 -24.44
N ALA A 6 -28.03 0.22 -24.66
CA ALA A 6 -29.18 -0.31 -23.92
C ALA A 6 -28.69 -1.10 -22.70
N LEU A 7 -29.00 -0.58 -21.51
CA LEU A 7 -28.73 -1.30 -20.26
C LEU A 7 -29.68 -2.51 -20.15
N ALA A 8 -29.14 -3.71 -19.91
CA ALA A 8 -29.95 -4.91 -19.69
C ALA A 8 -30.66 -4.89 -18.32
N MET A 9 -30.18 -4.05 -17.39
CA MET A 9 -30.77 -3.87 -16.06
C MET A 9 -30.83 -2.39 -15.67
N PRO A 10 -31.64 -2.00 -14.68
CA PRO A 10 -31.71 -0.63 -14.17
C PRO A 10 -30.35 -0.15 -13.64
N TRP A 11 -30.00 1.12 -13.90
CA TRP A 11 -28.71 1.70 -13.48
C TRP A 11 -28.41 1.58 -11.97
N TRP A 12 -29.44 1.65 -11.12
CA TRP A 12 -29.29 1.52 -9.67
C TRP A 12 -28.83 0.12 -9.23
N GLU A 13 -29.12 -0.90 -10.03
CA GLU A 13 -28.69 -2.28 -9.76
C GLU A 13 -27.17 -2.43 -9.97
N PHE A 14 -26.60 -1.77 -11.00
CA PHE A 14 -25.15 -1.68 -11.16
C PHE A 14 -24.48 -1.03 -9.95
N VAL A 15 -25.06 0.07 -9.43
CA VAL A 15 -24.54 0.76 -8.25
C VAL A 15 -24.60 -0.15 -7.03
N LEU A 16 -25.72 -0.82 -6.79
CA LEU A 16 -25.89 -1.71 -5.64
C LEU A 16 -24.92 -2.90 -5.69
N ARG A 17 -24.77 -3.55 -6.85
CA ARG A 17 -23.85 -4.65 -7.06
C ARG A 17 -22.40 -4.20 -6.86
N ALA A 18 -22.04 -3.06 -7.43
CA ALA A 18 -20.69 -2.49 -7.27
C ALA A 18 -20.37 -2.19 -5.81
N VAL A 19 -21.28 -1.56 -5.07
CA VAL A 19 -21.11 -1.27 -3.64
C VAL A 19 -20.96 -2.56 -2.84
N ALA A 20 -21.86 -3.54 -3.05
CA ALA A 20 -21.83 -4.81 -2.34
C ALA A 20 -20.50 -5.56 -2.57
N VAL A 21 -20.11 -5.72 -3.83
CA VAL A 21 -18.86 -6.42 -4.18
C VAL A 21 -17.65 -5.65 -3.66
N TYR A 22 -17.61 -4.32 -3.81
CA TYR A 22 -16.51 -3.50 -3.34
C TYR A 22 -16.32 -3.62 -1.83
N VAL A 23 -17.40 -3.52 -1.04
CA VAL A 23 -17.34 -3.67 0.43
C VAL A 23 -16.91 -5.07 0.84
N VAL A 24 -17.44 -6.12 0.19
CA VAL A 24 -17.04 -7.50 0.48
C VAL A 24 -15.56 -7.71 0.18
N LEU A 25 -15.07 -7.25 -0.98
CA LEU A 25 -13.66 -7.36 -1.34
C LEU A 25 -12.76 -6.58 -0.38
N LEU A 26 -13.16 -5.37 0.01
CA LEU A 26 -12.42 -4.57 0.98
C LEU A 26 -12.30 -5.30 2.32
N VAL A 27 -13.40 -5.90 2.80
CA VAL A 27 -13.39 -6.71 4.04
C VAL A 27 -12.51 -7.96 3.88
N LEU A 28 -12.61 -8.67 2.76
CA LEU A 28 -11.80 -9.87 2.51
C LEU A 28 -10.31 -9.54 2.46
N ILE A 29 -9.92 -8.49 1.74
CA ILE A 29 -8.52 -8.01 1.69
C ILE A 29 -8.06 -7.61 3.09
N ARG A 30 -8.90 -6.94 3.86
CA ARG A 30 -8.57 -6.53 5.23
C ARG A 30 -8.34 -7.71 6.17
N ILE A 31 -9.14 -8.77 6.03
CA ILE A 31 -9.00 -10.02 6.83
C ILE A 31 -7.78 -10.83 6.39
N SER A 32 -7.43 -10.80 5.09
CA SER A 32 -6.23 -11.48 4.54
C SER A 32 -4.91 -10.97 5.13
N GLY A 33 -4.91 -9.80 5.80
CA GLY A 33 -3.73 -9.23 6.45
C GLY A 33 -2.85 -8.39 5.53
N LYS A 34 -1.78 -7.82 6.09
CA LYS A 34 -0.91 -6.85 5.42
C LYS A 34 0.08 -7.48 4.42
N ARG A 35 0.32 -8.79 4.53
CA ARG A 35 1.31 -9.51 3.71
C ARG A 35 1.00 -9.46 2.21
N THR A 36 -0.28 -9.37 1.86
CA THR A 36 -0.76 -9.44 0.46
C THR A 36 -0.39 -8.23 -0.40
N MET A 37 0.09 -7.14 0.19
CA MET A 37 0.29 -5.88 -0.54
C MET A 37 1.75 -5.45 -0.71
N GLY A 38 2.68 -5.92 0.14
CA GLY A 38 4.06 -5.40 0.16
C GLY A 38 5.05 -6.15 -0.72
N GLN A 39 4.83 -7.44 -0.93
CA GLN A 39 5.67 -8.28 -1.81
C GLN A 39 4.76 -9.18 -2.64
N PHE A 40 4.37 -8.68 -3.81
CA PHE A 40 3.55 -9.45 -4.74
C PHE A 40 4.31 -10.68 -5.23
N THR A 41 3.94 -11.84 -4.71
CA THR A 41 4.38 -13.11 -5.26
C THR A 41 3.59 -13.45 -6.53
N PRO A 42 4.09 -14.34 -7.41
CA PRO A 42 3.31 -14.84 -8.54
C PRO A 42 1.97 -15.45 -8.12
N PHE A 43 1.88 -16.03 -6.91
CA PHE A 43 0.65 -16.57 -6.34
C PHE A 43 -0.36 -15.48 -5.97
N ASP A 44 0.09 -14.33 -5.47
CA ASP A 44 -0.78 -13.20 -5.16
C ASP A 44 -1.37 -12.60 -6.43
N MET A 45 -0.56 -12.48 -7.50
CA MET A 45 -1.04 -12.06 -8.82
C MET A 45 -2.09 -13.04 -9.38
N LEU A 46 -1.84 -14.34 -9.26
CA LEU A 46 -2.80 -15.38 -9.66
C LEU A 46 -4.11 -15.22 -8.87
N LEU A 47 -4.03 -15.02 -7.55
CA LEU A 47 -5.19 -14.82 -6.69
C LEU A 47 -6.00 -13.59 -7.12
N ILE A 48 -5.34 -12.45 -7.37
CA ILE A 48 -6.00 -11.21 -7.80
C ILE A 48 -6.72 -11.41 -9.13
N VAL A 49 -6.08 -12.06 -10.12
CA VAL A 49 -6.70 -12.34 -11.42
C VAL A 49 -7.91 -13.26 -11.27
N LEU A 50 -7.77 -14.36 -10.51
CA LEU A 50 -8.88 -15.29 -10.25
C LEU A 50 -10.03 -14.61 -9.51
N LEU A 51 -9.72 -13.78 -8.51
CA LEU A 51 -10.71 -13.02 -7.75
C LEU A 51 -11.46 -12.03 -8.66
N GLY A 52 -10.74 -11.29 -9.51
CA GLY A 52 -11.33 -10.39 -10.49
C GLY A 52 -12.29 -11.10 -11.43
N THR A 53 -11.87 -12.26 -11.97
CA THR A 53 -12.70 -13.10 -12.85
C THR A 53 -13.92 -13.66 -12.10
N ALA A 54 -13.75 -14.11 -10.85
CA ALA A 54 -14.83 -14.68 -10.05
C ALA A 54 -15.94 -13.67 -9.75
N VAL A 55 -15.58 -12.38 -9.50
CA VAL A 55 -16.56 -11.34 -9.18
C VAL A 55 -17.13 -10.65 -10.42
N GLN A 56 -16.50 -10.78 -11.59
CA GLN A 56 -16.90 -10.10 -12.82
C GLN A 56 -18.39 -10.31 -13.14
N ASN A 57 -18.86 -11.56 -13.13
CA ASN A 57 -20.26 -11.87 -13.42
C ASN A 57 -21.22 -11.31 -12.38
N SER A 58 -20.78 -11.19 -11.12
CA SER A 58 -21.58 -10.58 -10.05
C SER A 58 -21.75 -9.08 -10.21
N LEU A 59 -20.75 -8.42 -10.81
CA LEU A 59 -20.75 -6.98 -11.08
C LEU A 59 -21.61 -6.63 -12.30
N ILE A 60 -21.36 -7.28 -13.43
CA ILE A 60 -21.96 -6.95 -14.74
C ILE A 60 -23.28 -7.68 -14.95
N GLY A 61 -23.44 -8.88 -14.35
CA GLY A 61 -24.56 -9.76 -14.64
C GLY A 61 -24.55 -10.24 -16.10
N GLU A 62 -25.67 -10.14 -16.78
CA GLU A 62 -25.80 -10.49 -18.21
C GLU A 62 -25.64 -9.28 -19.14
N ASP A 63 -25.31 -8.11 -18.60
CA ASP A 63 -25.15 -6.88 -19.38
C ASP A 63 -23.79 -6.89 -20.10
N VAL A 64 -23.83 -6.76 -21.41
CA VAL A 64 -22.64 -6.64 -22.27
C VAL A 64 -22.57 -5.28 -22.95
N SER A 65 -23.38 -4.29 -22.47
CA SER A 65 -23.40 -2.96 -23.04
C SER A 65 -22.16 -2.14 -22.66
N LEU A 66 -21.72 -1.28 -23.55
CA LEU A 66 -20.66 -0.33 -23.30
C LEU A 66 -21.04 0.63 -22.15
N LEU A 67 -22.30 1.05 -22.12
CA LEU A 67 -22.80 1.96 -21.11
C LEU A 67 -22.78 1.34 -19.71
N GLY A 68 -23.16 0.06 -19.57
CA GLY A 68 -23.09 -0.68 -18.31
C GLY A 68 -21.65 -0.81 -17.79
N GLY A 69 -20.71 -1.15 -18.68
CA GLY A 69 -19.29 -1.21 -18.33
C GLY A 69 -18.70 0.12 -17.87
N LEU A 70 -19.02 1.21 -18.57
CA LEU A 70 -18.57 2.57 -18.20
C LEU A 70 -19.21 3.05 -16.89
N LEU A 71 -20.49 2.77 -16.69
CA LEU A 71 -21.19 3.10 -15.45
C LEU A 71 -20.56 2.38 -14.27
N LEU A 72 -20.29 1.07 -14.41
CA LEU A 72 -19.65 0.28 -13.38
C LEU A 72 -18.25 0.81 -13.05
N ALA A 73 -17.43 1.11 -14.06
CA ALA A 73 -16.10 1.67 -13.86
C ALA A 73 -16.18 3.02 -13.12
N ALA A 74 -17.09 3.90 -13.50
CA ALA A 74 -17.28 5.19 -12.83
C ALA A 74 -17.70 5.03 -11.36
N VAL A 75 -18.60 4.09 -11.07
CA VAL A 75 -19.03 3.79 -9.69
C VAL A 75 -17.88 3.25 -8.85
N LEU A 76 -17.08 2.31 -9.39
CA LEU A 76 -15.94 1.75 -8.66
C LEU A 76 -14.87 2.82 -8.37
N ILE A 77 -14.58 3.70 -9.32
CA ILE A 77 -13.67 4.83 -9.13
C ILE A 77 -14.21 5.79 -8.05
N ALA A 78 -15.51 6.10 -8.11
CA ALA A 78 -16.15 6.96 -7.11
C ALA A 78 -16.12 6.34 -5.71
N LEU A 79 -16.36 5.03 -5.57
CA LEU A 79 -16.26 4.31 -4.31
C LEU A 79 -14.83 4.36 -3.75
N ASN A 80 -13.84 4.10 -4.60
CA ASN A 80 -12.42 4.17 -4.19
C ASN A 80 -12.05 5.60 -3.74
N TRP A 81 -12.52 6.62 -4.46
CA TRP A 81 -12.30 8.02 -4.05
C TRP A 81 -13.01 8.35 -2.73
N CYS A 82 -14.25 7.85 -2.53
CA CYS A 82 -14.97 8.02 -1.25
C CYS A 82 -14.21 7.39 -0.09
N VAL A 83 -13.67 6.17 -0.25
CA VAL A 83 -12.86 5.51 0.78
C VAL A 83 -11.62 6.34 1.09
N ALA A 84 -10.85 6.75 0.08
CA ALA A 84 -9.67 7.59 0.26
C ALA A 84 -10.00 8.94 0.94
N PHE A 85 -11.14 9.54 0.60
CA PHE A 85 -11.61 10.77 1.24
C PHE A 85 -11.96 10.56 2.72
N VAL A 86 -12.63 9.46 3.05
CA VAL A 86 -13.01 9.14 4.44
C VAL A 86 -11.78 8.80 5.28
N THR A 87 -10.83 8.01 4.75
CA THR A 87 -9.58 7.67 5.46
C THR A 87 -8.74 8.91 5.70
N SER A 88 -8.60 9.79 4.70
CA SER A 88 -7.84 11.04 4.84
C SER A 88 -8.41 12.01 5.88
N ARG A 89 -9.72 11.93 6.18
CA ARG A 89 -10.41 12.80 7.15
C ARG A 89 -10.53 12.21 8.54
N SER A 90 -10.43 10.90 8.70
CA SER A 90 -10.71 10.21 9.96
C SER A 90 -9.62 9.19 10.29
N GLN A 91 -8.80 9.50 11.29
CA GLN A 91 -7.80 8.56 11.81
C GLN A 91 -8.40 7.22 12.31
N ARG A 92 -9.68 7.19 12.68
CA ARG A 92 -10.34 5.94 13.07
C ARG A 92 -10.68 5.09 11.84
N ALA A 93 -11.18 5.73 10.78
CA ALA A 93 -11.45 5.07 9.51
C ALA A 93 -10.15 4.56 8.88
N ASP A 94 -9.11 5.38 8.87
CA ASP A 94 -7.77 5.03 8.42
C ASP A 94 -7.23 3.78 9.12
N ARG A 95 -7.21 3.77 10.46
CA ARG A 95 -6.79 2.59 11.24
C ARG A 95 -7.63 1.34 11.00
N LEU A 96 -8.92 1.51 10.74
CA LEU A 96 -9.83 0.39 10.49
C LEU A 96 -9.61 -0.19 9.09
N ILE A 97 -9.48 0.68 8.09
CA ILE A 97 -9.37 0.30 6.67
C ILE A 97 -7.93 -0.05 6.30
N GLU A 98 -6.97 0.84 6.56
CA GLU A 98 -5.57 0.66 6.18
C GLU A 98 -4.75 -0.04 7.28
N GLY A 99 -5.11 0.15 8.55
CA GLY A 99 -4.41 -0.42 9.69
C GLY A 99 -3.38 0.53 10.29
N VAL A 100 -2.47 -0.02 11.08
CA VAL A 100 -1.36 0.72 11.69
C VAL A 100 -0.05 0.00 11.43
N PRO A 101 1.08 0.70 11.24
CA PRO A 101 2.39 0.07 11.16
C PRO A 101 2.67 -0.76 12.41
N VAL A 102 3.37 -1.88 12.24
CA VAL A 102 3.69 -2.81 13.34
C VAL A 102 5.19 -2.98 13.44
N VAL A 103 5.75 -2.83 14.63
CA VAL A 103 7.17 -3.02 14.89
C VAL A 103 7.51 -4.50 14.83
N LEU A 104 8.38 -4.90 13.89
CA LEU A 104 8.89 -6.25 13.72
C LEU A 104 10.21 -6.48 14.45
N ALA A 105 11.07 -5.46 14.45
CA ALA A 105 12.35 -5.50 15.18
C ALA A 105 12.67 -4.12 15.74
N ARG A 106 13.41 -4.10 16.83
CA ARG A 106 13.92 -2.88 17.47
C ARG A 106 15.24 -3.15 18.18
N ASP A 107 16.19 -2.23 17.98
CA ASP A 107 17.51 -2.24 18.62
C ASP A 107 18.26 -3.59 18.53
N GLY A 108 18.18 -4.21 17.34
CA GLY A 108 18.80 -5.51 17.09
C GLY A 108 18.03 -6.72 17.65
N GLN A 109 16.81 -6.52 18.14
CA GLN A 109 15.95 -7.60 18.63
C GLN A 109 14.76 -7.83 17.69
N LEU A 110 14.61 -9.07 17.21
CA LEU A 110 13.50 -9.49 16.36
C LEU A 110 12.34 -10.01 17.22
N PHE A 111 11.14 -9.47 16.98
CA PHE A 111 9.92 -9.90 17.68
C PHE A 111 9.24 -11.05 16.95
N ARG A 112 9.74 -12.28 17.11
CA ARG A 112 9.23 -13.48 16.44
C ARG A 112 7.73 -13.75 16.64
N SER A 113 7.20 -13.39 17.81
CA SER A 113 5.75 -13.51 18.08
C SER A 113 4.92 -12.56 17.22
N VAL A 114 5.47 -11.38 16.92
CA VAL A 114 4.85 -10.39 16.04
C VAL A 114 4.92 -10.85 14.59
N LEU A 115 6.08 -11.35 14.13
CA LEU A 115 6.22 -11.90 12.79
C LEU A 115 5.16 -12.98 12.53
N LYS A 116 5.03 -13.94 13.45
CA LYS A 116 4.02 -15.01 13.34
C LYS A 116 2.58 -14.48 13.29
N ARG A 117 2.27 -13.47 14.11
CA ARG A 117 0.95 -12.85 14.12
C ARG A 117 0.62 -12.14 12.82
N GLU A 118 1.60 -11.44 12.25
CA GLU A 118 1.45 -10.72 10.98
C GLU A 118 1.73 -11.61 9.74
N MET A 119 1.95 -12.93 9.96
CA MET A 119 2.23 -13.93 8.90
C MET A 119 3.46 -13.59 8.04
N VAL A 120 4.46 -12.94 8.62
CA VAL A 120 5.76 -12.65 7.99
C VAL A 120 6.74 -13.75 8.39
N SER A 121 7.41 -14.35 7.41
CA SER A 121 8.48 -15.33 7.68
C SER A 121 9.78 -14.62 8.08
N GLU A 122 10.70 -15.36 8.72
CA GLU A 122 12.04 -14.81 9.00
C GLU A 122 12.79 -14.55 7.68
N ASP A 123 12.59 -15.40 6.69
CA ASP A 123 13.20 -15.23 5.35
C ASP A 123 12.72 -13.95 4.65
N ASP A 124 11.40 -13.65 4.70
CA ASP A 124 10.83 -12.40 4.16
C ASP A 124 11.43 -11.18 4.87
N PHE A 125 11.61 -11.28 6.19
CA PHE A 125 12.24 -10.22 6.99
C PHE A 125 13.72 -10.02 6.61
N GLU A 126 14.49 -11.10 6.46
CA GLU A 126 15.89 -11.04 6.02
C GLU A 126 16.01 -10.50 4.59
N GLU A 127 15.08 -10.86 3.70
CA GLU A 127 15.01 -10.30 2.36
C GLU A 127 14.80 -8.79 2.40
N ALA A 128 13.89 -8.31 3.24
CA ALA A 128 13.64 -6.88 3.42
C ALA A 128 14.88 -6.15 3.97
N LEU A 129 15.65 -6.78 4.88
CA LEU A 129 16.92 -6.22 5.35
C LEU A 129 17.91 -6.04 4.19
N ARG A 130 18.07 -7.07 3.34
CA ARG A 130 18.96 -6.99 2.17
C ARG A 130 18.53 -5.93 1.18
N GLN A 131 17.22 -5.80 0.92
CA GLN A 131 16.67 -4.79 0.02
C GLN A 131 16.90 -3.35 0.52
N ASN A 132 16.91 -3.16 1.85
CA ASN A 132 17.18 -1.86 2.49
C ASN A 132 18.71 -1.62 2.72
N GLY A 133 19.57 -2.48 2.19
CA GLY A 133 21.03 -2.35 2.31
C GLY A 133 21.60 -2.75 3.66
N GLU A 134 20.79 -3.37 4.53
CA GLU A 134 21.25 -3.88 5.82
C GLU A 134 21.62 -5.37 5.70
N MET A 135 22.76 -5.73 6.24
CA MET A 135 23.24 -7.12 6.19
C MET A 135 22.99 -7.88 7.50
N THR A 136 22.81 -7.16 8.60
CA THR A 136 22.66 -7.78 9.92
C THR A 136 21.54 -7.09 10.74
N LEU A 137 20.87 -7.90 11.57
CA LEU A 137 19.85 -7.40 12.49
C LEU A 137 20.42 -6.39 13.51
N THR A 138 21.72 -6.50 13.84
CA THR A 138 22.41 -5.62 14.79
C THR A 138 22.47 -4.17 14.31
N ASP A 139 22.45 -3.94 13.01
CA ASP A 139 22.52 -2.61 12.38
C ASP A 139 21.14 -1.93 12.34
N VAL A 140 20.09 -2.67 12.70
CA VAL A 140 18.71 -2.19 12.68
C VAL A 140 18.39 -1.45 13.98
N ARG A 141 17.98 -0.18 13.86
CA ARG A 141 17.38 0.58 14.95
C ARG A 141 15.91 0.21 15.14
N ILE A 142 15.15 0.19 14.04
CA ILE A 142 13.75 -0.20 14.03
C ILE A 142 13.37 -0.74 12.65
N ALA A 143 12.61 -1.82 12.62
CA ALA A 143 11.96 -2.32 11.41
C ALA A 143 10.45 -2.37 11.62
N LEU A 144 9.71 -1.83 10.66
CA LEU A 144 8.26 -1.66 10.70
C LEU A 144 7.63 -2.39 9.53
N LEU A 145 6.58 -3.17 9.80
CA LEU A 145 5.66 -3.60 8.76
C LEU A 145 4.65 -2.49 8.52
N GLU A 146 4.73 -1.84 7.38
CA GLU A 146 3.86 -0.75 6.98
C GLU A 146 2.44 -1.23 6.66
N THR A 147 1.51 -0.30 6.49
CA THR A 147 0.10 -0.61 6.17
C THR A 147 -0.05 -1.19 4.76
N ASN A 148 0.87 -0.85 3.84
CA ASN A 148 0.94 -1.42 2.49
C ASN A 148 1.62 -2.80 2.43
N GLY A 149 2.08 -3.34 3.58
CA GLY A 149 2.75 -4.64 3.67
C GLY A 149 4.26 -4.63 3.39
N GLU A 150 4.83 -3.48 3.07
CA GLU A 150 6.28 -3.33 2.95
C GLU A 150 6.95 -3.30 4.32
N ILE A 151 8.22 -3.73 4.38
CA ILE A 151 9.02 -3.67 5.59
C ILE A 151 10.01 -2.50 5.45
N SER A 152 9.75 -1.43 6.20
CA SER A 152 10.65 -0.28 6.31
C SER A 152 11.71 -0.55 7.38
N VAL A 153 12.98 -0.31 7.04
CA VAL A 153 14.10 -0.50 7.96
C VAL A 153 14.82 0.81 8.20
N VAL A 154 14.94 1.19 9.45
CA VAL A 154 15.71 2.36 9.90
C VAL A 154 17.01 1.88 10.53
N LYS A 155 18.12 2.33 9.97
CA LYS A 155 19.47 1.99 10.41
C LYS A 155 19.78 2.59 11.78
N ARG A 156 20.60 1.89 12.53
CA ARG A 156 21.25 2.46 13.71
C ARG A 156 22.41 3.33 13.23
N ASP A 157 22.38 4.62 13.55
CA ASP A 157 23.53 5.50 13.32
C ASP A 157 24.70 4.97 14.17
N SER A 158 25.77 4.59 13.49
CA SER A 158 26.99 4.08 14.16
C SER A 158 27.85 5.22 14.74
N ASP A 159 27.42 6.47 14.61
CA ASP A 159 28.09 7.61 15.21
C ASP A 159 27.08 8.63 15.74
N GLY A 160 27.24 9.01 17.01
CA GLY A 160 26.56 10.12 17.66
C GLY A 160 27.04 11.48 17.13
N GLY A 161 26.98 11.68 15.83
CA GLY A 161 27.19 12.94 15.15
C GLY A 161 25.85 13.60 14.88
N MET A 162 25.38 14.41 15.85
CA MET A 162 24.36 15.42 15.59
C MET A 162 24.78 16.22 14.35
N PRO A 163 23.98 16.38 13.31
CA PRO A 163 24.31 17.33 12.24
C PRO A 163 24.39 18.69 12.88
N THR A 164 25.58 19.27 12.96
CA THR A 164 25.76 20.66 13.34
C THR A 164 25.07 21.53 12.29
N PRO A 165 24.04 22.31 12.66
CA PRO A 165 23.47 23.27 11.74
C PRO A 165 24.46 24.44 11.63
N GLY A 166 25.13 24.54 10.51
CA GLY A 166 25.93 25.75 10.17
C GLY A 166 27.43 25.57 10.31
N GLY A 167 28.03 25.09 9.24
CA GLY A 167 29.46 25.19 9.00
C GLY A 167 29.72 25.23 7.50
N ASP A 168 30.16 26.43 7.07
CA ASP A 168 30.83 26.66 5.82
C ASP A 168 30.03 26.84 4.54
N SER A 169 29.37 27.98 4.48
CA SER A 169 29.25 28.71 3.22
C SER A 169 29.89 30.09 3.38
N ALA A 170 31.21 30.13 3.56
CA ALA A 170 31.97 31.35 3.48
C ALA A 170 33.42 31.01 3.12
N ALA A 171 33.73 30.96 1.85
CA ALA A 171 35.03 31.26 1.27
C ALA A 171 35.13 30.76 -0.17
N ASN A 172 34.55 31.48 -1.11
CA ASN A 172 35.20 31.66 -2.40
C ASN A 172 34.66 32.91 -3.09
N VAL A 173 35.14 34.07 -2.60
CA VAL A 173 35.09 35.32 -3.36
C VAL A 173 36.39 35.36 -4.14
N PRO A 174 36.39 35.30 -5.48
CA PRO A 174 37.63 35.57 -6.24
C PRO A 174 37.96 37.03 -6.15
N ASP A 175 39.14 37.32 -5.60
CA ASP A 175 39.83 38.63 -5.64
C ASP A 175 40.02 39.12 -7.08
N LYS A 176 39.31 40.14 -7.44
CA LYS A 176 39.53 40.93 -8.66
C LYS A 176 40.34 42.16 -8.35
N SER A 177 41.63 42.00 -8.04
CA SER A 177 42.58 43.10 -7.99
C SER A 177 43.95 42.67 -8.42
N ALA A 178 44.15 42.50 -9.74
CA ALA A 178 45.48 42.61 -10.38
C ALA A 178 45.32 42.60 -11.91
N SER A 179 45.12 43.77 -12.49
CA SER A 179 45.74 44.21 -13.76
C SER A 179 45.40 45.67 -13.97
N GLY A 180 46.34 46.51 -13.52
CA GLY A 180 46.55 47.81 -14.10
C GLY A 180 47.39 47.73 -15.34
#